data_07fe8efd8eb0ae6cf31ad7c17aa8cc94
#
_entry.id   07fe8efd8eb0ae6cf31ad7c17aa8cc94
#
_cell.length_a   1.000
_cell.length_b   1.000
_cell.length_c   1.000
_cell.angle_alpha   90.00
_cell.angle_beta   90.00
_cell.angle_gamma   90.00
#
_symmetry.space_group_name_H-M   'P 1'
#
loop_
_entity.id
_entity.type
_entity.pdbx_description
1 polymer ?
#
loop_
_entity_poly.entity_id
_entity_poly.type
_entity_poly.pdbx_seq_one_letter_code
_entity_poly.pdbx_strand_id
1 'polypeptide(L)'
;MTNLSQSDHSAAPAPVVVWSKPENERSGSPLLVMLHGHMANEEDLMGILDFLPDEFTVASVRAPVAQGQGFTWFPLMQDAAYSVDKVTDAVQDVLDWVDSIKEPHSSVTLLGFSMGMAVASSMLRARPADYAAVVGLSGFVVPTDGSTLFHDSELENQRVPFFWGRDQEDPVIPGDRIEFTHAWLNRHTKLTKVLYAGMYHSINAQELGHVREFLQMVVPGVSRTPLSR
;
A
#
# COMPACT_ATOMS: atom_id res chain seq x y z
N MET A 1 43.27 -11.26 12.42
CA MET A 1 42.65 -9.99 11.97
C MET A 1 41.86 -10.30 10.70
N THR A 2 40.61 -10.60 10.83
CA THR A 2 39.76 -11.02 9.72
C THR A 2 38.87 -9.81 9.36
N ASN A 3 39.15 -9.23 8.21
CA ASN A 3 38.33 -8.14 7.64
C ASN A 3 36.94 -8.68 7.33
N LEU A 4 35.94 -8.20 8.06
CA LEU A 4 34.53 -8.32 7.68
C LEU A 4 34.33 -7.40 6.47
N SER A 5 34.08 -8.00 5.31
CA SER A 5 33.67 -7.30 4.10
C SER A 5 32.35 -6.59 4.38
N GLN A 6 32.35 -5.27 4.41
CA GLN A 6 31.15 -4.47 4.24
C GLN A 6 30.58 -4.82 2.86
N SER A 7 29.40 -5.41 2.84
CA SER A 7 28.60 -5.54 1.60
C SER A 7 28.23 -4.14 1.17
N ASP A 8 28.83 -3.67 0.08
CA ASP A 8 28.41 -2.48 -0.67
C ASP A 8 26.97 -2.72 -1.17
N HIS A 9 25.99 -2.31 -0.38
CA HIS A 9 24.63 -2.13 -0.89
C HIS A 9 24.66 -0.85 -1.73
N SER A 10 24.95 -1.00 -3.00
CA SER A 10 24.68 0.07 -3.96
C SER A 10 23.16 0.32 -3.90
N ALA A 11 22.78 1.55 -3.56
CA ALA A 11 21.37 1.94 -3.51
C ALA A 11 20.68 1.54 -4.82
N ALA A 12 19.55 0.85 -4.71
CA ALA A 12 18.74 0.51 -5.87
C ALA A 12 18.38 1.79 -6.64
N PRO A 13 18.28 1.76 -7.98
CA PRO A 13 17.88 2.93 -8.74
C PRO A 13 16.49 3.37 -8.29
N ALA A 14 16.27 4.70 -8.22
CA ALA A 14 14.98 5.26 -7.84
C ALA A 14 13.86 4.68 -8.75
N PRO A 15 12.70 4.32 -8.20
CA PRO A 15 11.62 3.76 -8.99
C PRO A 15 11.05 4.77 -9.97
N VAL A 16 10.42 4.30 -11.04
CA VAL A 16 9.61 5.15 -11.91
C VAL A 16 8.33 5.52 -11.18
N VAL A 17 7.99 6.80 -11.18
CA VAL A 17 6.86 7.34 -10.40
C VAL A 17 6.07 8.33 -11.25
N VAL A 18 4.75 8.18 -11.25
CA VAL A 18 3.83 9.22 -11.76
C VAL A 18 3.30 10.02 -10.58
N TRP A 19 3.42 11.33 -10.68
CA TRP A 19 3.01 12.27 -9.64
C TRP A 19 1.75 13.02 -10.06
N SER A 20 0.82 13.24 -9.12
CA SER A 20 -0.38 14.04 -9.37
C SER A 20 -0.12 15.56 -9.38
N LYS A 21 0.99 16.00 -8.77
CA LYS A 21 1.36 17.43 -8.69
C LYS A 21 2.80 17.67 -9.14
N PRO A 22 3.11 18.82 -9.74
CA PRO A 22 4.48 19.19 -10.05
C PRO A 22 5.28 19.40 -8.74
N GLU A 23 6.59 19.27 -8.82
CA GLU A 23 7.48 19.23 -7.65
C GLU A 23 7.32 20.45 -6.72
N ASN A 24 7.17 21.64 -7.29
CA ASN A 24 7.02 22.89 -6.55
C ASN A 24 5.68 23.02 -5.78
N GLU A 25 4.73 22.10 -5.97
CA GLU A 25 3.42 22.08 -5.31
C GLU A 25 3.25 20.94 -4.30
N ARG A 26 4.28 20.14 -4.11
CA ARG A 26 4.20 18.93 -3.25
C ARG A 26 4.39 19.22 -1.76
N SER A 27 5.23 20.22 -1.43
CA SER A 27 5.61 20.52 -0.05
C SER A 27 4.41 20.93 0.82
N GLY A 28 4.35 20.40 2.04
CA GLY A 28 3.30 20.68 3.03
C GLY A 28 2.01 19.89 2.83
N SER A 29 1.80 19.26 1.66
CA SER A 29 0.64 18.41 1.42
C SER A 29 0.82 17.01 2.04
N PRO A 30 -0.24 16.28 2.40
CA PRO A 30 -0.15 14.86 2.71
C PRO A 30 0.25 14.07 1.47
N LEU A 31 1.14 13.09 1.63
CA LEU A 31 1.57 12.17 0.56
C LEU A 31 0.70 10.93 0.55
N LEU A 32 0.20 10.54 -0.61
CA LEU A 32 -0.42 9.23 -0.84
C LEU A 32 0.44 8.41 -1.81
N VAL A 33 1.05 7.33 -1.32
CA VAL A 33 1.81 6.38 -2.14
C VAL A 33 0.87 5.31 -2.65
N MET A 34 0.72 5.21 -3.99
CA MET A 34 -0.12 4.20 -4.64
C MET A 34 0.73 3.06 -5.21
N LEU A 35 0.30 1.83 -4.91
CA LEU A 35 0.98 0.58 -5.24
C LEU A 35 0.03 -0.29 -6.07
N HIS A 36 0.34 -0.47 -7.35
CA HIS A 36 -0.50 -1.19 -8.31
C HIS A 36 -0.53 -2.72 -8.10
N GLY A 37 -1.43 -3.40 -8.78
CA GLY A 37 -1.57 -4.85 -8.76
C GLY A 37 -0.50 -5.59 -9.58
N HIS A 38 -0.56 -6.93 -9.55
CA HIS A 38 0.32 -7.80 -10.33
C HIS A 38 0.18 -7.56 -11.83
N MET A 39 1.29 -7.48 -12.54
CA MET A 39 1.37 -7.25 -14.00
C MET A 39 0.75 -5.92 -14.49
N ALA A 40 0.56 -4.93 -13.60
CA ALA A 40 0.17 -3.57 -13.95
C ALA A 40 1.39 -2.62 -13.99
N ASN A 41 1.17 -1.32 -13.93
CA ASN A 41 2.21 -0.31 -13.93
C ASN A 41 1.78 0.94 -13.12
N GLU A 42 2.61 1.94 -13.07
CA GLU A 42 2.39 3.19 -12.33
C GLU A 42 1.23 4.05 -12.84
N GLU A 43 0.73 3.80 -14.05
CA GLU A 43 -0.41 4.52 -14.62
C GLU A 43 -1.76 3.88 -14.21
N ASP A 44 -1.75 2.61 -13.80
CA ASP A 44 -2.94 1.78 -13.63
C ASP A 44 -3.95 2.39 -12.63
N LEU A 45 -3.47 2.94 -11.52
CA LEU A 45 -4.31 3.56 -10.51
C LEU A 45 -4.54 5.07 -10.70
N MET A 46 -3.93 5.70 -11.70
CA MET A 46 -4.09 7.15 -11.89
C MET A 46 -5.53 7.56 -12.23
N GLY A 47 -6.33 6.67 -12.79
CA GLY A 47 -7.75 6.90 -13.06
C GLY A 47 -8.64 7.09 -11.84
N ILE A 48 -8.14 6.80 -10.61
CA ILE A 48 -8.93 7.00 -9.39
C ILE A 48 -8.73 8.37 -8.75
N LEU A 49 -7.83 9.21 -9.26
CA LEU A 49 -7.47 10.49 -8.63
C LEU A 49 -8.67 11.41 -8.38
N ASP A 50 -9.62 11.49 -9.30
CA ASP A 50 -10.82 12.33 -9.16
C ASP A 50 -11.71 11.94 -7.98
N PHE A 51 -11.54 10.71 -7.47
CA PHE A 51 -12.25 10.21 -6.30
C PHE A 51 -11.52 10.44 -4.98
N LEU A 52 -10.25 10.82 -5.02
CA LEU A 52 -9.44 11.07 -3.82
C LEU A 52 -9.59 12.52 -3.34
N PRO A 53 -9.31 12.82 -2.07
CA PRO A 53 -9.22 14.20 -1.60
C PRO A 53 -8.11 14.99 -2.32
N ASP A 54 -8.41 16.20 -2.77
CA ASP A 54 -7.52 17.05 -3.59
C ASP A 54 -6.26 17.53 -2.83
N GLU A 55 -6.31 17.49 -1.49
CA GLU A 55 -5.18 17.87 -0.64
C GLU A 55 -3.96 16.99 -0.85
N PHE A 56 -4.16 15.71 -1.19
CA PHE A 56 -3.05 14.80 -1.38
C PHE A 56 -2.14 15.18 -2.54
N THR A 57 -0.85 15.05 -2.33
CA THR A 57 0.08 14.74 -3.41
C THR A 57 0.13 13.23 -3.57
N VAL A 58 -0.19 12.73 -4.76
CA VAL A 58 -0.19 11.30 -5.04
C VAL A 58 1.08 10.93 -5.80
N ALA A 59 1.71 9.85 -5.37
CA ALA A 59 2.86 9.22 -6.02
C ALA A 59 2.50 7.77 -6.38
N SER A 60 2.27 7.49 -7.64
CA SER A 60 2.00 6.14 -8.15
C SER A 60 3.30 5.50 -8.62
N VAL A 61 3.69 4.39 -7.98
CA VAL A 61 5.02 3.80 -8.07
C VAL A 61 4.99 2.57 -8.95
N ARG A 62 5.96 2.45 -9.87
CA ARG A 62 6.18 1.23 -10.65
C ARG A 62 6.89 0.18 -9.82
N ALA A 63 6.35 -1.04 -9.81
CA ALA A 63 7.01 -2.19 -9.24
C ALA A 63 8.34 -2.53 -9.94
N PRO A 64 9.36 -3.09 -9.24
CA PRO A 64 10.72 -3.19 -9.77
C PRO A 64 10.92 -4.30 -10.81
N VAL A 65 10.08 -5.34 -10.83
CA VAL A 65 10.32 -6.54 -11.66
C VAL A 65 9.43 -6.51 -12.89
N ALA A 66 10.03 -6.40 -14.09
CA ALA A 66 9.30 -6.51 -15.34
C ALA A 66 8.74 -7.92 -15.54
N GLN A 67 7.45 -8.04 -15.88
CA GLN A 67 6.77 -9.30 -16.15
C GLN A 67 5.72 -9.15 -17.25
N GLY A 68 5.92 -9.83 -18.37
CA GLY A 68 5.04 -9.68 -19.53
C GLY A 68 5.06 -8.26 -20.08
N GLN A 69 3.89 -7.62 -20.13
CA GLN A 69 3.76 -6.21 -20.55
C GLN A 69 3.64 -5.23 -19.36
N GLY A 70 3.76 -5.73 -18.13
CA GLY A 70 3.67 -4.94 -16.92
C GLY A 70 4.78 -5.25 -15.94
N PHE A 71 4.52 -4.95 -14.66
CA PHE A 71 5.48 -5.05 -13.58
C PHE A 71 4.88 -5.76 -12.37
N THR A 72 5.74 -6.38 -11.54
CA THR A 72 5.35 -7.05 -10.31
C THR A 72 6.27 -6.67 -9.16
N TRP A 73 5.74 -6.60 -7.95
CA TRP A 73 6.51 -6.29 -6.75
C TRP A 73 7.46 -7.42 -6.38
N PHE A 74 6.96 -8.64 -6.47
CA PHE A 74 7.72 -9.86 -6.24
C PHE A 74 7.22 -10.98 -7.15
N PRO A 75 8.09 -11.94 -7.52
CA PRO A 75 7.69 -13.06 -8.36
C PRO A 75 6.63 -13.93 -7.68
N LEU A 76 5.61 -14.33 -8.44
CA LEU A 76 4.70 -15.40 -8.04
C LEU A 76 5.20 -16.73 -8.61
N MET A 77 5.19 -17.75 -7.78
CA MET A 77 5.44 -19.15 -8.14
C MET A 77 4.13 -19.83 -8.56
N GLN A 78 4.17 -21.15 -8.82
CA GLN A 78 2.96 -21.93 -9.06
C GLN A 78 1.96 -21.76 -7.90
N ASP A 79 0.67 -21.83 -8.21
CA ASP A 79 -0.44 -21.65 -7.25
C ASP A 79 -0.43 -20.29 -6.51
N ALA A 80 0.09 -19.25 -7.17
CA ALA A 80 0.23 -17.92 -6.61
C ALA A 80 1.03 -17.85 -5.29
N ALA A 81 1.89 -18.84 -5.04
CA ALA A 81 2.83 -18.80 -3.93
C ALA A 81 3.92 -17.76 -4.15
N TYR A 82 4.53 -17.29 -3.08
CA TYR A 82 5.62 -16.30 -3.11
C TYR A 82 6.65 -16.59 -2.01
N SER A 83 7.87 -16.11 -2.21
CA SER A 83 8.92 -16.14 -1.18
C SER A 83 8.78 -14.92 -0.28
N VAL A 84 8.81 -15.13 1.03
CA VAL A 84 8.78 -14.03 2.04
C VAL A 84 9.99 -13.12 1.86
N ASP A 85 11.17 -13.66 1.57
CA ASP A 85 12.38 -12.87 1.33
C ASP A 85 12.19 -11.93 0.14
N LYS A 86 11.53 -12.37 -0.94
CA LYS A 86 11.24 -11.51 -2.09
C LYS A 86 10.21 -10.42 -1.79
N VAL A 87 9.28 -10.71 -0.90
CA VAL A 87 8.37 -9.67 -0.39
C VAL A 87 9.14 -8.65 0.43
N THR A 88 10.00 -9.08 1.35
CA THR A 88 10.79 -8.17 2.20
C THR A 88 11.79 -7.34 1.39
N ASP A 89 12.43 -7.91 0.36
CA ASP A 89 13.29 -7.18 -0.57
C ASP A 89 12.52 -6.03 -1.25
N ALA A 90 11.36 -6.35 -1.85
CA ALA A 90 10.52 -5.36 -2.52
C ALA A 90 9.99 -4.27 -1.57
N VAL A 91 9.66 -4.65 -0.34
CA VAL A 91 9.22 -3.70 0.70
C VAL A 91 10.35 -2.77 1.08
N GLN A 92 11.58 -3.27 1.26
CA GLN A 92 12.74 -2.46 1.62
C GLN A 92 13.05 -1.42 0.52
N ASP A 93 13.01 -1.80 -0.75
CA ASP A 93 13.24 -0.88 -1.87
C ASP A 93 12.25 0.29 -1.87
N VAL A 94 10.96 0.02 -1.61
CA VAL A 94 9.94 1.09 -1.53
C VAL A 94 10.09 1.93 -0.26
N LEU A 95 10.45 1.32 0.87
CA LEU A 95 10.72 2.04 2.13
C LEU A 95 11.86 3.04 1.96
N ASP A 96 12.99 2.61 1.39
CA ASP A 96 14.16 3.45 1.16
C ASP A 96 13.83 4.63 0.24
N TRP A 97 13.02 4.38 -0.79
CA TRP A 97 12.55 5.44 -1.66
C TRP A 97 11.60 6.42 -0.93
N VAL A 98 10.61 5.92 -0.17
CA VAL A 98 9.70 6.78 0.62
C VAL A 98 10.47 7.61 1.62
N ASP A 99 11.47 7.04 2.30
CA ASP A 99 12.35 7.77 3.21
C ASP A 99 13.08 8.94 2.54
N SER A 100 13.42 8.80 1.26
CA SER A 100 14.11 9.85 0.49
C SER A 100 13.21 11.04 0.11
N ILE A 101 11.87 10.87 0.13
CA ILE A 101 10.91 11.87 -0.37
C ILE A 101 9.91 12.37 0.67
N LYS A 102 9.77 11.70 1.83
CA LYS A 102 8.69 11.98 2.79
C LYS A 102 8.82 13.30 3.54
N GLU A 103 10.04 13.80 3.76
CA GLU A 103 10.32 14.96 4.61
C GLU A 103 9.52 16.25 4.29
N PRO A 104 9.28 16.62 3.01
CA PRO A 104 8.51 17.82 2.73
C PRO A 104 6.99 17.64 2.92
N HIS A 105 6.51 16.44 3.20
CA HIS A 105 5.09 16.12 3.32
C HIS A 105 4.62 16.14 4.78
N SER A 106 3.35 16.55 4.99
CA SER A 106 2.76 16.64 6.34
C SER A 106 2.45 15.27 6.97
N SER A 107 2.23 14.26 6.14
CA SER A 107 1.98 12.86 6.54
C SER A 107 2.15 11.94 5.34
N VAL A 108 2.31 10.63 5.59
CA VAL A 108 2.34 9.60 4.54
C VAL A 108 1.17 8.64 4.73
N THR A 109 0.47 8.35 3.66
CA THR A 109 -0.62 7.37 3.57
C THR A 109 -0.30 6.38 2.44
N LEU A 110 -0.65 5.11 2.61
CA LEU A 110 -0.45 4.07 1.59
C LEU A 110 -1.79 3.66 0.99
N LEU A 111 -1.82 3.41 -0.31
CA LEU A 111 -2.93 2.77 -1.00
C LEU A 111 -2.39 1.65 -1.87
N GLY A 112 -2.90 0.43 -1.71
CA GLY A 112 -2.50 -0.71 -2.52
C GLY A 112 -3.68 -1.49 -3.07
N PHE A 113 -3.62 -1.82 -4.36
CA PHE A 113 -4.57 -2.72 -5.00
C PHE A 113 -3.97 -4.12 -5.15
N SER A 114 -4.71 -5.17 -4.80
CA SER A 114 -4.30 -6.56 -4.99
C SER A 114 -2.91 -6.84 -4.37
N MET A 115 -1.90 -7.21 -5.16
CA MET A 115 -0.51 -7.38 -4.71
C MET A 115 0.07 -6.10 -4.09
N GLY A 116 -0.34 -4.91 -4.56
CA GLY A 116 0.04 -3.64 -3.98
C GLY A 116 -0.41 -3.47 -2.52
N MET A 117 -1.57 -4.05 -2.13
CA MET A 117 -1.97 -4.10 -0.72
C MET A 117 -1.05 -5.01 0.10
N ALA A 118 -0.55 -6.10 -0.48
CA ALA A 118 0.42 -6.96 0.21
C ALA A 118 1.71 -6.19 0.53
N VAL A 119 2.17 -5.34 -0.39
CA VAL A 119 3.32 -4.44 -0.16
C VAL A 119 2.96 -3.36 0.84
N ALA A 120 1.84 -2.63 0.67
CA ALA A 120 1.41 -1.57 1.58
C ALA A 120 1.27 -2.05 3.03
N SER A 121 0.63 -3.20 3.25
CA SER A 121 0.50 -3.79 4.58
C SER A 121 1.83 -4.25 5.16
N SER A 122 2.76 -4.71 4.33
CA SER A 122 4.11 -5.09 4.75
C SER A 122 4.97 -3.85 5.08
N MET A 123 4.83 -2.75 4.35
CA MET A 123 5.46 -1.46 4.70
C MET A 123 4.94 -0.96 6.06
N LEU A 124 3.62 -1.02 6.29
CA LEU A 124 3.02 -0.67 7.58
C LEU A 124 3.61 -1.51 8.72
N ARG A 125 3.78 -2.81 8.53
CA ARG A 125 4.39 -3.72 9.50
C ARG A 125 5.84 -3.39 9.80
N ALA A 126 6.59 -2.98 8.78
CA ALA A 126 8.00 -2.61 8.91
C ALA A 126 8.20 -1.25 9.60
N ARG A 127 7.29 -0.31 9.42
CA ARG A 127 7.38 1.07 9.91
C ARG A 127 6.02 1.55 10.45
N PRO A 128 5.52 1.00 11.58
CA PRO A 128 4.18 1.32 12.08
C PRO A 128 3.93 2.80 12.37
N ALA A 129 4.96 3.54 12.81
CA ALA A 129 4.85 4.95 13.18
C ALA A 129 4.86 5.93 11.99
N ASP A 130 5.23 5.46 10.79
CA ASP A 130 5.47 6.36 9.65
C ASP A 130 4.20 6.68 8.85
N TYR A 131 3.10 5.95 9.07
CA TYR A 131 1.91 6.06 8.23
C TYR A 131 0.68 6.55 9.01
N ALA A 132 0.01 7.57 8.46
CA ALA A 132 -1.24 8.10 9.01
C ALA A 132 -2.42 7.13 8.78
N ALA A 133 -2.44 6.43 7.66
CA ALA A 133 -3.45 5.44 7.30
C ALA A 133 -2.97 4.52 6.18
N VAL A 134 -3.66 3.39 6.00
CA VAL A 134 -3.49 2.50 4.85
C VAL A 134 -4.85 2.18 4.22
N VAL A 135 -4.90 2.16 2.90
CA VAL A 135 -6.04 1.73 2.09
C VAL A 135 -5.65 0.47 1.33
N GLY A 136 -6.33 -0.63 1.59
CA GLY A 136 -6.17 -1.90 0.90
C GLY A 136 -7.42 -2.23 0.07
N LEU A 137 -7.24 -2.40 -1.25
CA LEU A 137 -8.32 -2.65 -2.20
C LEU A 137 -8.14 -4.04 -2.83
N SER A 138 -9.11 -4.92 -2.67
CA SER A 138 -9.13 -6.29 -3.25
C SER A 138 -7.80 -7.06 -3.07
N GLY A 139 -7.11 -6.86 -1.94
CA GLY A 139 -5.80 -7.45 -1.69
C GLY A 139 -5.75 -8.29 -0.40
N PHE A 140 -4.53 -8.56 0.04
CA PHE A 140 -4.26 -9.46 1.17
C PHE A 140 -3.04 -9.01 1.98
N VAL A 141 -2.94 -9.53 3.20
CA VAL A 141 -1.75 -9.44 4.05
C VAL A 141 -0.89 -10.70 3.87
N VAL A 142 0.42 -10.51 3.76
CA VAL A 142 1.38 -11.63 3.61
C VAL A 142 1.54 -12.34 4.94
N PRO A 143 1.21 -13.64 5.07
CA PRO A 143 1.60 -14.44 6.22
C PRO A 143 3.13 -14.52 6.28
N THR A 144 3.70 -14.24 7.44
CA THR A 144 5.14 -14.30 7.62
C THR A 144 5.46 -14.87 8.99
N ASP A 145 6.17 -15.97 9.02
CA ASP A 145 6.71 -16.52 10.22
C ASP A 145 8.20 -16.11 10.34
N GLY A 146 8.50 -15.32 11.36
CA GLY A 146 9.90 -15.05 11.76
C GLY A 146 10.66 -14.00 10.96
N SER A 147 10.02 -13.17 10.14
CA SER A 147 10.71 -12.03 9.52
C SER A 147 11.09 -10.98 10.58
N THR A 148 12.36 -10.59 10.61
CA THR A 148 12.87 -9.54 11.50
C THR A 148 12.51 -8.13 11.04
N LEU A 149 11.99 -7.97 9.82
CA LEU A 149 11.57 -6.69 9.26
C LEU A 149 10.24 -6.20 9.88
N PHE A 150 9.39 -7.10 10.37
CA PHE A 150 8.02 -6.77 10.77
C PHE A 150 7.87 -6.58 12.28
N HIS A 151 7.22 -5.48 12.66
CA HIS A 151 6.99 -5.05 14.04
C HIS A 151 5.52 -5.16 14.44
N ASP A 152 4.90 -6.33 14.24
CA ASP A 152 3.47 -6.56 14.45
C ASP A 152 3.01 -6.22 15.87
N SER A 153 3.85 -6.46 16.89
CA SER A 153 3.53 -6.11 18.29
C SER A 153 3.45 -4.60 18.52
N GLU A 154 4.28 -3.82 17.84
CA GLU A 154 4.22 -2.36 17.88
C GLU A 154 2.98 -1.86 17.18
N LEU A 155 2.68 -2.40 16.00
CA LEU A 155 1.49 -2.07 15.23
C LEU A 155 0.20 -2.37 16.00
N GLU A 156 0.12 -3.49 16.73
CA GLU A 156 -1.01 -3.85 17.58
C GLU A 156 -1.28 -2.78 18.66
N ASN A 157 -0.24 -2.16 19.19
CA ASN A 157 -0.37 -1.08 20.18
C ASN A 157 -0.78 0.26 19.54
N GLN A 158 -0.25 0.59 18.38
CA GLN A 158 -0.54 1.85 17.67
C GLN A 158 -1.91 1.85 16.99
N ARG A 159 -2.36 0.70 16.47
CA ARG A 159 -3.63 0.51 15.78
C ARG A 159 -3.87 1.54 14.68
N VAL A 160 -2.94 1.63 13.74
CA VAL A 160 -3.03 2.54 12.60
C VAL A 160 -4.35 2.31 11.84
N PRO A 161 -5.08 3.38 11.42
CA PRO A 161 -6.30 3.24 10.63
C PRO A 161 -6.04 2.48 9.32
N PHE A 162 -6.85 1.46 9.06
CA PHE A 162 -6.74 0.64 7.84
C PHE A 162 -8.13 0.46 7.22
N PHE A 163 -8.29 0.89 5.96
CA PHE A 163 -9.45 0.57 5.14
C PHE A 163 -9.18 -0.71 4.35
N TRP A 164 -10.10 -1.66 4.37
CA TRP A 164 -10.04 -2.85 3.52
C TRP A 164 -11.35 -3.05 2.80
N GLY A 165 -11.36 -2.70 1.50
CA GLY A 165 -12.46 -2.91 0.58
C GLY A 165 -12.22 -4.13 -0.31
N ARG A 166 -13.26 -4.94 -0.58
CA ARG A 166 -13.18 -6.09 -1.47
C ARG A 166 -14.57 -6.62 -1.83
N ASP A 167 -14.64 -7.39 -2.90
CA ASP A 167 -15.86 -8.16 -3.21
C ASP A 167 -16.06 -9.31 -2.22
N GLN A 168 -17.31 -9.71 -2.05
CA GLN A 168 -17.68 -10.93 -1.29
C GLN A 168 -17.17 -12.19 -1.99
N GLU A 169 -17.19 -12.19 -3.33
CA GLU A 169 -16.88 -13.32 -4.20
C GLU A 169 -15.68 -13.02 -5.11
N ASP A 170 -14.60 -12.46 -4.54
CA ASP A 170 -13.34 -12.22 -5.28
C ASP A 170 -12.76 -13.55 -5.78
N PRO A 171 -12.67 -13.77 -7.11
CA PRO A 171 -12.22 -15.05 -7.68
C PRO A 171 -10.70 -15.20 -7.71
N VAL A 172 -9.94 -14.14 -7.37
CA VAL A 172 -8.48 -14.12 -7.52
C VAL A 172 -7.78 -14.42 -6.21
N ILE A 173 -8.25 -13.84 -5.10
CA ILE A 173 -7.61 -14.04 -3.80
C ILE A 173 -8.18 -15.29 -3.11
N PRO A 174 -7.36 -16.31 -2.79
CA PRO A 174 -7.82 -17.54 -2.14
C PRO A 174 -8.51 -17.28 -0.78
N GLY A 175 -9.50 -18.09 -0.44
CA GLY A 175 -10.32 -17.92 0.76
C GLY A 175 -9.52 -17.96 2.07
N ASP A 176 -8.56 -18.86 2.18
CA ASP A 176 -7.65 -18.97 3.32
C ASP A 176 -6.80 -17.69 3.52
N ARG A 177 -6.39 -17.06 2.42
CA ARG A 177 -5.66 -15.81 2.43
C ARG A 177 -6.55 -14.63 2.87
N ILE A 178 -7.82 -14.65 2.47
CA ILE A 178 -8.83 -13.68 2.92
C ILE A 178 -9.09 -13.83 4.44
N GLU A 179 -9.23 -15.05 4.93
CA GLU A 179 -9.44 -15.33 6.34
C GLU A 179 -8.24 -14.88 7.19
N PHE A 180 -7.03 -15.21 6.76
CA PHE A 180 -5.81 -14.74 7.41
C PHE A 180 -5.75 -13.22 7.44
N THR A 181 -5.98 -12.56 6.30
CA THR A 181 -5.97 -11.10 6.17
C THR A 181 -6.96 -10.46 7.14
N HIS A 182 -8.18 -10.98 7.22
CA HIS A 182 -9.19 -10.46 8.13
C HIS A 182 -8.77 -10.58 9.60
N ALA A 183 -8.31 -11.77 10.00
CA ALA A 183 -7.87 -12.01 11.36
C ALA A 183 -6.70 -11.09 11.75
N TRP A 184 -5.71 -10.98 10.86
CA TRP A 184 -4.54 -10.15 11.07
C TRP A 184 -4.89 -8.65 11.17
N LEU A 185 -5.64 -8.11 10.21
CA LEU A 185 -6.05 -6.70 10.20
C LEU A 185 -6.87 -6.33 11.44
N ASN A 186 -7.81 -7.18 11.82
CA ASN A 186 -8.67 -6.96 13.00
C ASN A 186 -7.86 -6.91 14.31
N ARG A 187 -6.81 -7.71 14.40
CA ARG A 187 -5.93 -7.74 15.57
C ARG A 187 -5.01 -6.52 15.62
N HIS A 188 -4.37 -6.13 14.52
CA HIS A 188 -3.23 -5.22 14.53
C HIS A 188 -3.58 -3.78 14.11
N THR A 189 -4.76 -3.53 13.54
CA THR A 189 -5.10 -2.22 13.00
C THR A 189 -6.43 -1.70 13.53
N LYS A 190 -6.73 -0.42 13.31
CA LYS A 190 -8.08 0.13 13.45
C LYS A 190 -8.82 -0.09 12.13
N LEU A 191 -9.35 -1.31 11.96
CA LEU A 191 -9.92 -1.78 10.70
C LEU A 191 -11.28 -1.15 10.39
N THR A 192 -11.41 -0.61 9.18
CA THR A 192 -12.67 -0.34 8.48
C THR A 192 -12.79 -1.32 7.32
N LYS A 193 -13.64 -2.33 7.43
CA LYS A 193 -13.85 -3.34 6.39
C LYS A 193 -15.18 -3.10 5.68
N VAL A 194 -15.15 -3.06 4.35
CA VAL A 194 -16.36 -2.96 3.51
C VAL A 194 -16.37 -4.09 2.48
N LEU A 195 -17.54 -4.75 2.36
CA LEU A 195 -17.76 -5.79 1.38
C LEU A 195 -18.70 -5.26 0.30
N TYR A 196 -18.35 -5.50 -0.95
CA TYR A 196 -19.13 -5.13 -2.13
C TYR A 196 -19.65 -6.39 -2.82
N ALA A 197 -20.78 -6.29 -3.49
CA ALA A 197 -21.34 -7.38 -4.27
C ALA A 197 -21.20 -7.08 -5.76
N GLY A 198 -20.67 -8.04 -6.52
CA GLY A 198 -20.55 -7.93 -7.97
C GLY A 198 -19.44 -7.01 -8.46
N MET A 199 -18.48 -6.67 -7.60
CA MET A 199 -17.29 -5.92 -7.96
C MET A 199 -16.18 -6.84 -8.48
N TYR A 200 -16.16 -8.09 -8.02
CA TYR A 200 -15.13 -9.09 -8.30
C TYR A 200 -13.73 -8.62 -7.88
N HIS A 201 -12.70 -8.95 -8.65
CA HIS A 201 -11.33 -8.49 -8.38
C HIS A 201 -11.06 -7.15 -9.09
N SER A 202 -11.73 -6.09 -8.60
CA SER A 202 -11.71 -4.76 -9.22
C SER A 202 -11.89 -3.66 -8.17
N ILE A 203 -12.03 -2.42 -8.64
CA ILE A 203 -12.35 -1.23 -7.87
C ILE A 203 -13.60 -0.60 -8.51
N ASN A 204 -14.54 -0.09 -7.70
CA ASN A 204 -15.71 0.61 -8.23
C ASN A 204 -15.90 1.99 -7.57
N ALA A 205 -16.77 2.82 -8.15
CA ALA A 205 -17.01 4.18 -7.69
C ALA A 205 -17.58 4.24 -6.25
N GLN A 206 -18.37 3.23 -5.83
CA GLN A 206 -18.91 3.16 -4.48
C GLN A 206 -17.78 2.95 -3.45
N GLU A 207 -16.84 2.04 -3.75
CA GLU A 207 -15.67 1.80 -2.91
C GLU A 207 -14.82 3.06 -2.79
N LEU A 208 -14.56 3.75 -3.91
CA LEU A 208 -13.78 4.99 -3.92
C LEU A 208 -14.45 6.11 -3.12
N GLY A 209 -15.79 6.19 -3.13
CA GLY A 209 -16.53 7.09 -2.25
C GLY A 209 -16.26 6.81 -0.77
N HIS A 210 -16.30 5.54 -0.34
CA HIS A 210 -15.98 5.15 1.03
C HIS A 210 -14.49 5.37 1.38
N VAL A 211 -13.57 5.17 0.42
CA VAL A 211 -12.15 5.50 0.59
C VAL A 211 -11.97 6.98 0.84
N ARG A 212 -12.62 7.84 0.05
CA ARG A 212 -12.57 9.30 0.25
C ARG A 212 -13.05 9.70 1.65
N GLU A 213 -14.21 9.19 2.07
CA GLU A 213 -14.74 9.44 3.42
C GLU A 213 -13.81 8.95 4.52
N PHE A 214 -13.24 7.76 4.37
CA PHE A 214 -12.27 7.21 5.31
C PHE A 214 -11.04 8.11 5.44
N LEU A 215 -10.42 8.50 4.34
CA LEU A 215 -9.24 9.37 4.32
C LEU A 215 -9.52 10.72 4.99
N GLN A 216 -10.69 11.32 4.70
CA GLN A 216 -11.15 12.58 5.32
C GLN A 216 -11.40 12.47 6.83
N MET A 217 -11.70 11.26 7.33
CA MET A 217 -11.91 11.03 8.76
C MET A 217 -10.62 10.81 9.54
N VAL A 218 -9.60 10.22 8.91
CA VAL A 218 -8.44 9.70 9.66
C VAL A 218 -7.11 10.39 9.35
N VAL A 219 -6.97 11.04 8.17
CA VAL A 219 -5.70 11.67 7.79
C VAL A 219 -5.69 13.13 8.21
N PRO A 220 -4.71 13.57 9.01
CA PRO A 220 -4.56 14.97 9.40
C PRO A 220 -4.36 15.89 8.18
N GLY A 221 -5.04 17.04 8.16
CA GLY A 221 -4.92 18.03 7.09
C GLY A 221 -5.75 17.74 5.84
N VAL A 222 -6.53 16.65 5.84
CA VAL A 222 -7.50 16.34 4.78
C VAL A 222 -8.89 16.81 5.23
N SER A 223 -9.52 17.68 4.45
CA SER A 223 -10.78 18.32 4.81
C SER A 223 -11.98 17.43 4.54
N ARG A 224 -12.97 17.48 5.41
CA ARG A 224 -14.30 16.90 5.12
C ARG A 224 -15.00 17.82 4.13
N THR A 225 -15.13 17.40 2.89
CA THR A 225 -16.03 18.09 1.95
C THR A 225 -17.47 17.90 2.44
N PRO A 226 -18.25 18.98 2.68
CA PRO A 226 -19.67 18.80 2.98
C PRO A 226 -20.33 18.06 1.83
N LEU A 227 -21.08 16.99 2.14
CA LEU A 227 -21.93 16.36 1.14
C LEU A 227 -22.86 17.44 0.59
N SER A 228 -22.73 17.79 -0.70
CA SER A 228 -23.71 18.61 -1.38
C SER A 228 -25.06 17.87 -1.33
N ARG A 229 -26.02 18.42 -0.62
CA ARG A 229 -27.39 17.90 -0.54
C ARG A 229 -28.09 18.00 -1.88
#